data_729d5aa750d8f62cebb168491803963a
#
_entry.id   729d5aa750d8f62cebb168491803963a
#
_cell.length_a   1.000
_cell.length_b   1.000
_cell.length_c   1.000
_cell.angle_alpha   90.00
_cell.angle_beta   90.00
_cell.angle_gamma   90.00
#
_symmetry.space_group_name_H-M   'P 1'
#
loop_
_entity.id
_entity.type
_entity.pdbx_description
1 polymer ?
#
loop_
_entity_poly.entity_id
_entity_poly.type
_entity_poly.pdbx_seq_one_letter_code
_entity_poly.pdbx_strand_id
1 'polypeptide(L)'
;ITTDLMTGRVTVSFATDTNPAQLLEDSLQLLVSLSTPGNRLIVFWRDFPAVLEIAPHLDRKLRAVLETQENISHVFTGSPERRMADIFERATSPFFHFGRWLPLSPLPEDEVRPILAEHFRPIVSEETAQRLALDLLHAIGPHPYPLRQAAETLYRLLLTERSSDTDAVQRAIEEVIRQHAWDYERLWDSFSQSQKKVLQLIVADRPFAGLLDFPATTLYSAAQKLVKAGILIKTPAFAVEDPFLHQWIQLQLLV
;
A
#
# COMPACT_ATOMS: atom_id res chain seq x y z
N ILE A 1 10.07 -27.77 -14.51
CA ILE A 1 10.85 -26.54 -14.49
C ILE A 1 11.20 -26.19 -15.92
N THR A 2 10.89 -24.98 -16.33
CA THR A 2 11.26 -24.47 -17.67
C THR A 2 12.13 -23.25 -17.47
N THR A 3 13.32 -23.23 -18.05
CA THR A 3 14.23 -22.08 -18.01
C THR A 3 14.28 -21.44 -19.38
N ASP A 4 13.90 -20.18 -19.46
CA ASP A 4 14.08 -19.36 -20.65
C ASP A 4 15.51 -18.78 -20.62
N LEU A 5 16.37 -19.30 -21.46
CA LEU A 5 17.80 -18.91 -21.52
C LEU A 5 18.00 -17.51 -22.07
N MET A 6 17.03 -16.94 -22.78
CA MET A 6 17.13 -15.58 -23.36
C MET A 6 16.77 -14.51 -22.35
N THR A 7 15.84 -14.76 -21.46
CA THR A 7 15.33 -13.78 -20.46
C THR A 7 15.80 -14.08 -19.04
N GLY A 8 16.47 -15.21 -18.82
CA GLY A 8 16.84 -15.69 -17.49
C GLY A 8 15.65 -16.05 -16.60
N ARG A 9 14.44 -16.16 -17.19
CA ARG A 9 13.23 -16.47 -16.42
C ARG A 9 13.15 -17.98 -16.16
N VAL A 10 13.04 -18.34 -14.88
CA VAL A 10 12.75 -19.70 -14.43
C VAL A 10 11.26 -19.80 -14.12
N THR A 11 10.56 -20.70 -14.81
CA THR A 11 9.15 -21.02 -14.50
C THR A 11 9.10 -22.38 -13.83
N VAL A 12 8.53 -22.42 -12.64
CA VAL A 12 8.32 -23.65 -11.86
C VAL A 12 6.84 -23.94 -11.84
N SER A 13 6.44 -25.13 -12.36
CA SER A 13 5.07 -25.62 -12.29
C SER A 13 5.02 -26.80 -11.31
N PHE A 14 4.04 -26.79 -10.42
CA PHE A 14 3.84 -27.82 -9.40
C PHE A 14 2.61 -28.66 -9.73
N ALA A 15 2.61 -29.94 -9.31
CA ALA A 15 1.45 -30.81 -9.40
C ALA A 15 0.36 -30.36 -8.41
N THR A 16 -0.90 -30.46 -8.78
CA THR A 16 -2.06 -29.89 -8.09
C THR A 16 -2.42 -30.52 -6.74
N ASP A 17 -1.80 -31.66 -6.38
CA ASP A 17 -2.17 -32.45 -5.19
C ASP A 17 -1.18 -32.33 -4.00
N THR A 18 -0.30 -31.34 -4.00
CA THR A 18 0.76 -31.24 -2.99
C THR A 18 0.40 -30.25 -1.88
N ASN A 19 0.77 -30.57 -0.64
CA ASN A 19 0.63 -29.67 0.51
C ASN A 19 1.37 -28.35 0.25
N PRO A 20 0.73 -27.17 0.36
CA PRO A 20 1.36 -25.88 0.08
C PRO A 20 2.67 -25.61 0.85
N ALA A 21 2.78 -26.09 2.08
CA ALA A 21 3.99 -25.93 2.89
C ALA A 21 5.15 -26.78 2.32
N GLN A 22 4.87 -28.00 1.83
CA GLN A 22 5.89 -28.85 1.20
C GLN A 22 6.34 -28.25 -0.14
N LEU A 23 5.40 -27.74 -0.94
CA LEU A 23 5.72 -27.05 -2.20
C LEU A 23 6.65 -25.85 -1.98
N LEU A 24 6.44 -25.11 -0.89
CA LEU A 24 7.28 -23.97 -0.55
C LEU A 24 8.69 -24.45 -0.16
N GLU A 25 8.81 -25.49 0.67
CA GLU A 25 10.11 -26.08 1.01
C GLU A 25 10.86 -26.57 -0.23
N ASP A 26 10.21 -27.33 -1.12
CA ASP A 26 10.80 -27.84 -2.35
C ASP A 26 11.24 -26.69 -3.28
N SER A 27 10.45 -25.60 -3.34
CA SER A 27 10.81 -24.39 -4.09
C SER A 27 12.08 -23.73 -3.53
N LEU A 28 12.21 -23.65 -2.22
CA LEU A 28 13.38 -23.05 -1.56
C LEU A 28 14.64 -23.91 -1.76
N GLN A 29 14.53 -25.24 -1.74
CA GLN A 29 15.63 -26.16 -2.04
C GLN A 29 16.08 -26.01 -3.49
N LEU A 30 15.15 -25.82 -4.44
CA LEU A 30 15.47 -25.55 -5.83
C LEU A 30 16.31 -24.25 -5.96
N LEU A 31 15.94 -23.19 -5.25
CA LEU A 31 16.72 -21.93 -5.27
C LEU A 31 18.16 -22.15 -4.78
N VAL A 32 18.36 -22.99 -3.76
CA VAL A 32 19.69 -23.34 -3.29
C VAL A 32 20.51 -24.03 -4.41
N SER A 33 19.89 -24.94 -5.17
CA SER A 33 20.57 -25.63 -6.26
C SER A 33 20.94 -24.71 -7.43
N LEU A 34 20.24 -23.58 -7.59
CA LEU A 34 20.50 -22.58 -8.64
C LEU A 34 21.49 -21.50 -8.19
N SER A 35 21.72 -21.35 -6.88
CA SER A 35 22.61 -20.36 -6.32
C SER A 35 24.06 -20.86 -6.23
N THR A 36 25.00 -20.03 -6.58
CA THR A 36 26.42 -20.30 -6.45
C THR A 36 27.15 -19.02 -6.02
N PRO A 37 28.40 -19.08 -5.54
CA PRO A 37 29.17 -17.86 -5.23
C PRO A 37 29.29 -16.88 -6.39
N GLY A 38 29.27 -17.38 -7.64
CA GLY A 38 29.26 -16.55 -8.87
C GLY A 38 27.87 -16.18 -9.39
N ASN A 39 26.80 -16.80 -8.85
CA ASN A 39 25.41 -16.55 -9.25
C ASN A 39 24.53 -16.39 -8.00
N ARG A 40 24.60 -15.21 -7.38
CA ARG A 40 23.78 -14.86 -6.22
C ARG A 40 22.36 -14.59 -6.63
N LEU A 41 21.40 -15.08 -5.86
CA LEU A 41 19.98 -14.85 -6.07
C LEU A 41 19.42 -13.81 -5.10
N ILE A 42 18.41 -13.06 -5.55
CA ILE A 42 17.60 -12.20 -4.69
C ILE A 42 16.16 -12.69 -4.77
N VAL A 43 15.58 -13.04 -3.64
CA VAL A 43 14.21 -13.52 -3.52
C VAL A 43 13.35 -12.46 -2.85
N PHE A 44 12.29 -12.01 -3.54
CA PHE A 44 11.34 -11.06 -3.02
C PHE A 44 10.09 -11.78 -2.50
N TRP A 45 9.83 -11.64 -1.21
CA TRP A 45 8.63 -12.12 -0.53
C TRP A 45 7.60 -10.99 -0.47
N ARG A 46 6.61 -11.05 -1.35
CA ARG A 46 5.53 -10.06 -1.33
C ARG A 46 4.46 -10.49 -0.34
N ASP A 47 3.99 -9.52 0.46
CA ASP A 47 2.99 -9.76 1.51
C ASP A 47 3.39 -10.92 2.45
N PHE A 48 4.60 -10.83 2.98
CA PHE A 48 5.19 -11.89 3.81
C PHE A 48 4.32 -12.28 5.02
N PRO A 49 3.58 -11.35 5.69
CA PRO A 49 2.62 -11.75 6.72
C PRO A 49 1.59 -12.77 6.25
N ALA A 50 1.06 -12.64 5.02
CA ALA A 50 0.11 -13.62 4.47
C ALA A 50 0.78 -14.96 4.14
N VAL A 51 2.04 -14.97 3.74
CA VAL A 51 2.81 -16.22 3.55
C VAL A 51 2.88 -17.02 4.85
N LEU A 52 3.08 -16.37 5.98
CA LEU A 52 3.16 -17.06 7.28
C LEU A 52 1.81 -17.64 7.75
N GLU A 53 0.69 -17.18 7.20
CA GLU A 53 -0.65 -17.68 7.50
C GLU A 53 -1.03 -18.96 6.73
N ILE A 54 -0.22 -19.37 5.72
CA ILE A 54 -0.49 -20.55 4.88
C ILE A 54 -0.52 -21.86 5.70
N ALA A 55 0.35 -21.97 6.71
CA ALA A 55 0.40 -23.16 7.55
C ALA A 55 0.86 -22.86 8.99
N PRO A 56 0.39 -23.62 9.99
CA PRO A 56 0.87 -23.51 11.36
C PRO A 56 2.39 -23.73 11.45
N HIS A 57 3.06 -22.91 12.25
CA HIS A 57 4.51 -22.97 12.50
C HIS A 57 5.39 -22.83 11.26
N LEU A 58 4.85 -22.28 10.16
CA LEU A 58 5.60 -22.02 8.94
C LEU A 58 6.74 -21.02 9.18
N ASP A 59 6.55 -20.06 10.07
CA ASP A 59 7.55 -19.10 10.51
C ASP A 59 8.84 -19.76 10.99
N ARG A 60 8.76 -20.77 11.85
CA ARG A 60 9.92 -21.51 12.36
C ARG A 60 10.61 -22.33 11.27
N LYS A 61 9.81 -23.00 10.43
CA LYS A 61 10.34 -23.80 9.32
C LYS A 61 11.09 -22.93 8.31
N LEU A 62 10.45 -21.84 7.87
CA LEU A 62 11.09 -20.88 6.95
C LEU A 62 12.37 -20.32 7.56
N ARG A 63 12.34 -19.87 8.82
CA ARG A 63 13.52 -19.35 9.49
C ARG A 63 14.70 -20.32 9.42
N ALA A 64 14.47 -21.60 9.73
CA ALA A 64 15.49 -22.64 9.72
C ALA A 64 16.07 -22.87 8.31
N VAL A 65 15.24 -22.83 7.28
CA VAL A 65 15.71 -23.02 5.89
C VAL A 65 16.45 -21.78 5.39
N LEU A 66 15.89 -20.56 5.59
CA LEU A 66 16.48 -19.33 5.07
C LEU A 66 17.81 -18.99 5.72
N GLU A 67 18.01 -19.38 6.98
CA GLU A 67 19.26 -19.14 7.72
C GLU A 67 20.47 -19.89 7.13
N THR A 68 20.23 -21.00 6.43
CA THR A 68 21.28 -21.82 5.84
C THR A 68 21.65 -21.40 4.40
N GLN A 69 20.98 -20.41 3.83
CA GLN A 69 21.13 -20.01 2.43
C GLN A 69 22.20 -18.91 2.28
N GLU A 70 23.44 -19.28 2.08
CA GLU A 70 24.58 -18.32 2.03
C GLU A 70 24.62 -17.43 0.76
N ASN A 71 24.14 -17.93 -0.38
CA ASN A 71 24.21 -17.22 -1.68
C ASN A 71 22.86 -16.63 -2.11
N ILE A 72 21.89 -16.58 -1.21
CA ILE A 72 20.56 -16.04 -1.48
C ILE A 72 20.26 -14.89 -0.53
N SER A 73 19.94 -13.74 -1.08
CA SER A 73 19.45 -12.60 -0.30
C SER A 73 17.92 -12.56 -0.33
N HIS A 74 17.30 -12.36 0.81
CA HIS A 74 15.85 -12.29 0.92
C HIS A 74 15.41 -10.87 1.23
N VAL A 75 14.42 -10.38 0.46
CA VAL A 75 13.75 -9.10 0.68
C VAL A 75 12.29 -9.39 1.03
N PHE A 76 11.90 -9.03 2.23
CA PHE A 76 10.55 -9.23 2.74
C PHE A 76 9.78 -7.92 2.65
N THR A 77 8.59 -7.96 2.05
CA THR A 77 7.69 -6.80 2.00
C THR A 77 6.32 -7.18 2.56
N GLY A 78 5.63 -6.23 3.14
CA GLY A 78 4.28 -6.46 3.67
C GLY A 78 3.69 -5.18 4.28
N SER A 79 2.38 -5.17 4.40
CA SER A 79 1.62 -4.13 5.07
C SER A 79 0.55 -4.77 5.97
N PRO A 80 0.05 -4.07 6.99
CA PRO A 80 0.58 -2.80 7.50
C PRO A 80 1.95 -2.97 8.20
N GLU A 81 2.72 -1.89 8.32
CA GLU A 81 4.05 -1.86 8.94
C GLU A 81 4.12 -2.60 10.27
N ARG A 82 3.08 -2.44 11.12
CA ARG A 82 3.00 -3.11 12.42
C ARG A 82 3.05 -4.64 12.32
N ARG A 83 2.45 -5.26 11.29
CA ARG A 83 2.52 -6.72 11.11
C ARG A 83 3.93 -7.17 10.77
N MET A 84 4.65 -6.38 9.97
CA MET A 84 6.05 -6.62 9.67
C MET A 84 6.93 -6.44 10.92
N ALA A 85 6.69 -5.38 11.72
CA ALA A 85 7.38 -5.16 12.98
C ALA A 85 7.13 -6.32 13.98
N ASP A 86 5.90 -6.81 14.10
CA ASP A 86 5.58 -8.00 14.93
C ASP A 86 6.37 -9.26 14.50
N ILE A 87 6.71 -9.39 13.21
CA ILE A 87 7.49 -10.50 12.67
C ILE A 87 8.99 -10.30 12.94
N PHE A 88 9.55 -9.12 12.67
CA PHE A 88 11.00 -8.91 12.64
C PHE A 88 11.58 -8.24 13.89
N GLU A 89 10.78 -7.53 14.68
CA GLU A 89 11.24 -6.77 15.86
C GLU A 89 10.74 -7.35 17.19
N ARG A 90 9.74 -8.25 17.18
CA ARG A 90 9.23 -8.87 18.40
C ARG A 90 10.17 -9.98 18.86
N ALA A 91 10.69 -9.89 20.10
CA ALA A 91 11.66 -10.82 20.67
C ALA A 91 11.23 -12.30 20.70
N THR A 92 9.91 -12.58 20.67
CA THR A 92 9.37 -13.96 20.65
C THR A 92 9.16 -14.51 19.24
N SER A 93 9.39 -13.71 18.19
CA SER A 93 9.25 -14.14 16.81
C SER A 93 10.47 -14.95 16.35
N PRO A 94 10.29 -16.03 15.57
CA PRO A 94 11.41 -16.74 14.94
C PRO A 94 12.26 -15.84 14.03
N PHE A 95 11.68 -14.80 13.45
CA PHE A 95 12.37 -13.84 12.57
C PHE A 95 12.98 -12.65 13.31
N PHE A 96 12.96 -12.67 14.66
CA PHE A 96 13.57 -11.58 15.43
C PHE A 96 15.02 -11.33 14.99
N HIS A 97 15.32 -10.10 14.62
CA HIS A 97 16.63 -9.65 14.10
C HIS A 97 17.19 -10.46 12.90
N PHE A 98 16.29 -11.08 12.12
CA PHE A 98 16.73 -11.87 10.94
C PHE A 98 17.18 -11.02 9.76
N GLY A 99 16.80 -9.76 9.71
CA GLY A 99 17.16 -8.87 8.59
C GLY A 99 17.30 -7.43 9.03
N ARG A 100 17.73 -6.59 8.11
CA ARG A 100 17.75 -5.15 8.30
C ARG A 100 16.36 -4.59 8.03
N TRP A 101 15.81 -3.87 9.01
CA TRP A 101 14.57 -3.12 8.85
C TRP A 101 14.77 -1.90 7.96
N LEU A 102 13.90 -1.71 6.99
CA LEU A 102 13.88 -0.56 6.10
C LEU A 102 12.45 0.00 6.05
N PRO A 103 12.11 0.97 6.91
CA PRO A 103 10.81 1.63 6.85
C PRO A 103 10.73 2.48 5.58
N LEU A 104 9.61 2.40 4.86
CA LEU A 104 9.31 3.26 3.74
C LEU A 104 8.46 4.44 4.24
N SER A 105 9.05 5.61 4.25
CA SER A 105 8.35 6.86 4.55
C SER A 105 7.61 7.39 3.31
N PRO A 106 6.61 8.26 3.48
CA PRO A 106 6.08 9.04 2.38
C PRO A 106 7.22 9.73 1.61
N LEU A 107 7.03 9.92 0.32
CA LEU A 107 8.05 10.58 -0.50
C LEU A 107 8.24 12.04 -0.06
N PRO A 108 9.48 12.57 -0.04
CA PRO A 108 9.71 13.99 0.21
C PRO A 108 9.05 14.86 -0.87
N GLU A 109 8.25 15.84 -0.46
CA GLU A 109 7.50 16.70 -1.40
C GLU A 109 8.42 17.50 -2.33
N ASP A 110 9.57 17.93 -1.84
CA ASP A 110 10.59 18.65 -2.59
C ASP A 110 11.26 17.80 -3.68
N GLU A 111 11.31 16.48 -3.52
CA GLU A 111 11.77 15.55 -4.54
C GLU A 111 10.66 15.19 -5.55
N VAL A 112 9.43 15.05 -5.10
CA VAL A 112 8.30 14.63 -5.94
C VAL A 112 7.79 15.77 -6.84
N ARG A 113 7.73 17.00 -6.32
CA ARG A 113 7.22 18.15 -7.07
C ARG A 113 7.92 18.38 -8.40
N PRO A 114 9.27 18.38 -8.50
CA PRO A 114 9.96 18.52 -9.78
C PRO A 114 9.62 17.41 -10.78
N ILE A 115 9.48 16.17 -10.31
CA ILE A 115 9.14 15.01 -11.14
C ILE A 115 7.74 15.17 -11.73
N LEU A 116 6.76 15.59 -10.90
CA LEU A 116 5.41 15.86 -11.38
C LEU A 116 5.37 17.00 -12.39
N ALA A 117 6.08 18.10 -12.13
CA ALA A 117 6.15 19.23 -13.05
C ALA A 117 6.76 18.80 -14.38
N GLU A 118 7.85 18.03 -14.37
CA GLU A 118 8.46 17.48 -15.58
C GLU A 118 7.48 16.61 -16.39
N HIS A 119 6.63 15.86 -15.72
CA HIS A 119 5.58 15.05 -16.36
C HIS A 119 4.58 15.90 -17.15
N PHE A 120 4.25 17.12 -16.70
CA PHE A 120 3.29 18.00 -17.36
C PHE A 120 3.92 18.95 -18.40
N ARG A 121 5.22 19.24 -18.35
CA ARG A 121 5.93 20.15 -19.27
C ARG A 121 5.68 19.90 -20.76
N PRO A 122 5.51 18.65 -21.25
CA PRO A 122 5.26 18.44 -22.68
C PRO A 122 3.93 19.00 -23.20
N ILE A 123 2.97 19.32 -22.30
CA ILE A 123 1.60 19.68 -22.68
C ILE A 123 1.13 21.04 -22.14
N VAL A 124 1.86 21.63 -21.18
CA VAL A 124 1.54 22.93 -20.60
C VAL A 124 2.81 23.77 -20.40
N SER A 125 2.64 25.09 -20.11
CA SER A 125 3.78 25.96 -19.78
C SER A 125 4.47 25.53 -18.48
N GLU A 126 5.75 25.91 -18.31
CA GLU A 126 6.51 25.64 -17.08
C GLU A 126 5.79 26.13 -15.82
N GLU A 127 5.27 27.34 -15.84
CA GLU A 127 4.52 27.93 -14.73
C GLU A 127 3.28 27.11 -14.39
N THR A 128 2.52 26.69 -15.38
CA THR A 128 1.34 25.83 -15.23
C THR A 128 1.73 24.46 -14.69
N ALA A 129 2.82 23.86 -15.22
CA ALA A 129 3.30 22.55 -14.74
C ALA A 129 3.68 22.58 -13.26
N GLN A 130 4.38 23.62 -12.81
CA GLN A 130 4.74 23.81 -11.40
C GLN A 130 3.51 24.00 -10.50
N ARG A 131 2.52 24.76 -10.95
CA ARG A 131 1.25 24.95 -10.23
C ARG A 131 0.48 23.65 -10.11
N LEU A 132 0.28 22.92 -11.21
CA LEU A 132 -0.45 21.64 -11.21
C LEU A 132 0.23 20.58 -10.31
N ALA A 133 1.57 20.53 -10.32
CA ALA A 133 2.33 19.65 -9.44
C ALA A 133 2.09 19.97 -7.95
N LEU A 134 2.08 21.26 -7.60
CA LEU A 134 1.81 21.71 -6.23
C LEU A 134 0.36 21.44 -5.83
N ASP A 135 -0.60 21.73 -6.70
CA ASP A 135 -2.03 21.51 -6.45
C ASP A 135 -2.34 20.01 -6.22
N LEU A 136 -1.71 19.13 -7.02
CA LEU A 136 -1.82 17.67 -6.82
C LEU A 136 -1.25 17.21 -5.48
N LEU A 137 -0.05 17.70 -5.11
CA LEU A 137 0.57 17.35 -3.83
C LEU A 137 -0.28 17.82 -2.65
N HIS A 138 -0.86 19.02 -2.72
CA HIS A 138 -1.76 19.51 -1.67
C HIS A 138 -3.05 18.70 -1.57
N ALA A 139 -3.61 18.25 -2.69
CA ALA A 139 -4.89 17.54 -2.72
C ALA A 139 -4.79 16.05 -2.35
N ILE A 140 -3.67 15.37 -2.70
CA ILE A 140 -3.49 13.93 -2.58
C ILE A 140 -2.42 13.57 -1.55
N GLY A 141 -1.45 14.47 -1.33
CA GLY A 141 -0.26 14.19 -0.55
C GLY A 141 0.80 13.41 -1.34
N PRO A 142 1.99 13.20 -0.72
CA PRO A 142 3.14 12.59 -1.39
C PRO A 142 3.09 11.05 -1.39
N HIS A 143 1.92 10.45 -1.42
CA HIS A 143 1.78 9.00 -1.48
C HIS A 143 1.91 8.51 -2.93
N PRO A 144 2.87 7.61 -3.25
CA PRO A 144 3.22 7.28 -4.64
C PRO A 144 2.06 6.82 -5.52
N TYR A 145 1.25 5.88 -5.01
CA TYR A 145 0.19 5.25 -5.82
C TYR A 145 -0.98 6.21 -6.12
N PRO A 146 -1.64 6.84 -5.12
CA PRO A 146 -2.71 7.80 -5.39
C PRO A 146 -2.23 9.01 -6.22
N LEU A 147 -1.04 9.53 -5.90
CA LEU A 147 -0.48 10.67 -6.61
C LEU A 147 -0.23 10.38 -8.09
N ARG A 148 0.34 9.20 -8.41
CA ARG A 148 0.52 8.76 -9.79
C ARG A 148 -0.81 8.62 -10.51
N GLN A 149 -1.82 8.03 -9.88
CA GLN A 149 -3.13 7.82 -10.46
C GLN A 149 -3.83 9.16 -10.80
N ALA A 150 -3.77 10.12 -9.86
CA ALA A 150 -4.28 11.47 -10.09
C ALA A 150 -3.50 12.19 -11.20
N ALA A 151 -2.17 12.10 -11.22
CA ALA A 151 -1.33 12.73 -12.23
C ALA A 151 -1.58 12.18 -13.65
N GLU A 152 -1.68 10.85 -13.80
CA GLU A 152 -2.01 10.20 -15.08
C GLU A 152 -3.41 10.61 -15.57
N THR A 153 -4.39 10.70 -14.67
CA THR A 153 -5.74 11.14 -15.01
C THR A 153 -5.76 12.61 -15.40
N LEU A 154 -5.08 13.47 -14.66
CA LEU A 154 -4.94 14.88 -14.99
C LEU A 154 -4.24 15.08 -16.36
N TYR A 155 -3.14 14.35 -16.60
CA TYR A 155 -2.44 14.42 -17.89
C TYR A 155 -3.38 14.10 -19.05
N ARG A 156 -4.18 13.05 -18.94
CA ARG A 156 -5.16 12.65 -19.94
C ARG A 156 -6.24 13.71 -20.14
N LEU A 157 -6.77 14.33 -19.07
CA LEU A 157 -7.75 15.42 -19.16
C LEU A 157 -7.18 16.65 -19.86
N LEU A 158 -5.95 17.05 -19.54
CA LEU A 158 -5.28 18.18 -20.19
C LEU A 158 -5.09 17.97 -21.70
N LEU A 159 -4.82 16.74 -22.13
CA LEU A 159 -4.73 16.41 -23.57
C LEU A 159 -6.08 16.48 -24.29
N THR A 160 -7.15 16.04 -23.62
CA THR A 160 -8.50 15.95 -24.23
C THR A 160 -9.25 17.28 -24.20
N GLU A 161 -9.22 17.96 -23.06
CA GLU A 161 -9.99 19.19 -22.83
C GLU A 161 -9.21 20.45 -23.25
N ARG A 162 -7.88 20.35 -23.39
CA ARG A 162 -6.96 21.47 -23.69
C ARG A 162 -7.13 22.67 -22.75
N SER A 163 -7.60 22.40 -21.52
CA SER A 163 -7.80 23.38 -20.45
C SER A 163 -6.97 23.03 -19.23
N SER A 164 -6.20 23.98 -18.75
CA SER A 164 -5.39 23.89 -17.53
C SER A 164 -5.86 24.90 -16.49
N ASP A 165 -7.18 25.07 -16.37
CA ASP A 165 -7.81 25.95 -15.39
C ASP A 165 -7.53 25.50 -13.93
N THR A 166 -7.95 26.31 -12.98
CA THR A 166 -7.75 26.06 -11.54
C THR A 166 -8.44 24.78 -11.05
N ASP A 167 -9.47 24.32 -11.76
CA ASP A 167 -10.31 23.19 -11.34
C ASP A 167 -9.85 21.85 -11.99
N ALA A 168 -8.82 21.90 -12.86
CA ALA A 168 -8.37 20.71 -13.59
C ALA A 168 -7.94 19.57 -12.65
N VAL A 169 -7.25 19.87 -11.55
CA VAL A 169 -6.83 18.90 -10.54
C VAL A 169 -8.04 18.28 -9.85
N GLN A 170 -9.02 19.11 -9.46
CA GLN A 170 -10.24 18.64 -8.82
C GLN A 170 -11.03 17.70 -9.73
N ARG A 171 -11.19 18.06 -11.03
CA ARG A 171 -11.84 17.18 -12.01
C ARG A 171 -11.10 15.85 -12.19
N ALA A 172 -9.77 15.85 -12.16
CA ALA A 172 -8.98 14.62 -12.23
C ALA A 172 -9.23 13.72 -11.03
N ILE A 173 -9.30 14.29 -9.84
CA ILE A 173 -9.59 13.55 -8.60
C ILE A 173 -11.01 12.99 -8.63
N GLU A 174 -12.00 13.79 -9.02
CA GLU A 174 -13.39 13.33 -9.15
C GLU A 174 -13.54 12.20 -10.17
N GLU A 175 -12.77 12.24 -11.25
CA GLU A 175 -12.73 11.17 -12.25
C GLU A 175 -12.16 9.87 -11.64
N VAL A 176 -11.07 9.95 -10.86
CA VAL A 176 -10.52 8.79 -10.17
C VAL A 176 -11.53 8.23 -9.17
N ILE A 177 -12.16 9.09 -8.37
CA ILE A 177 -13.19 8.68 -7.40
C ILE A 177 -14.34 7.97 -8.11
N ARG A 178 -14.79 8.48 -9.26
CA ARG A 178 -15.88 7.88 -10.06
C ARG A 178 -15.50 6.49 -10.58
N GLN A 179 -14.26 6.31 -11.01
CA GLN A 179 -13.75 5.00 -11.46
C GLN A 179 -13.75 3.96 -10.34
N HIS A 180 -13.55 4.37 -9.10
CA HIS A 180 -13.52 3.52 -7.91
C HIS A 180 -14.83 3.55 -7.09
N ALA A 181 -15.87 4.26 -7.53
CA ALA A 181 -17.08 4.48 -6.75
C ALA A 181 -17.72 3.18 -6.24
N TRP A 182 -17.81 2.16 -7.10
CA TRP A 182 -18.38 0.87 -6.73
C TRP A 182 -17.55 0.12 -5.66
N ASP A 183 -16.22 0.21 -5.71
CA ASP A 183 -15.34 -0.39 -4.70
C ASP A 183 -15.49 0.33 -3.36
N TYR A 184 -15.60 1.67 -3.39
CA TYR A 184 -15.82 2.47 -2.19
C TYR A 184 -17.20 2.24 -1.57
N GLU A 185 -18.25 2.09 -2.38
CA GLU A 185 -19.60 1.72 -1.90
C GLU A 185 -19.58 0.36 -1.21
N ARG A 186 -19.00 -0.66 -1.84
CA ARG A 186 -18.84 -1.99 -1.22
C ARG A 186 -18.05 -1.95 0.08
N LEU A 187 -16.94 -1.23 0.08
CA LEU A 187 -16.12 -1.05 1.27
C LEU A 187 -16.91 -0.36 2.38
N TRP A 188 -17.62 0.72 2.04
CA TRP A 188 -18.49 1.45 2.95
C TRP A 188 -19.56 0.57 3.56
N ASP A 189 -20.21 -0.26 2.75
CA ASP A 189 -21.27 -1.18 3.21
C ASP A 189 -20.75 -2.28 4.14
N SER A 190 -19.48 -2.63 4.02
CA SER A 190 -18.83 -3.59 4.93
C SER A 190 -18.58 -3.04 6.33
N PHE A 191 -18.61 -1.72 6.52
CA PHE A 191 -18.33 -1.08 7.81
C PHE A 191 -19.55 -1.11 8.73
N SER A 192 -19.31 -1.36 10.02
CA SER A 192 -20.32 -1.19 11.07
C SER A 192 -20.71 0.28 11.23
N GLN A 193 -21.88 0.55 11.85
CA GLN A 193 -22.35 1.92 12.09
C GLN A 193 -21.35 2.76 12.89
N SER A 194 -20.67 2.17 13.88
CA SER A 194 -19.62 2.87 14.65
C SER A 194 -18.39 3.18 13.82
N GLN A 195 -17.99 2.31 12.88
CA GLN A 195 -16.90 2.55 11.94
C GLN A 195 -17.26 3.64 10.93
N LYS A 196 -18.45 3.58 10.34
CA LYS A 196 -18.96 4.66 9.45
C LYS A 196 -18.94 5.99 10.17
N LYS A 197 -19.42 6.03 11.43
CA LYS A 197 -19.44 7.25 12.24
C LYS A 197 -18.03 7.79 12.51
N VAL A 198 -17.04 6.91 12.81
CA VAL A 198 -15.65 7.30 12.99
C VAL A 198 -15.09 7.96 11.73
N LEU A 199 -15.28 7.33 10.56
CA LEU A 199 -14.82 7.86 9.28
C LEU A 199 -15.43 9.23 8.98
N GLN A 200 -16.74 9.40 9.19
CA GLN A 200 -17.44 10.68 9.02
C GLN A 200 -16.88 11.78 9.94
N LEU A 201 -16.60 11.43 11.19
CA LEU A 201 -16.05 12.39 12.15
C LEU A 201 -14.63 12.82 11.78
N ILE A 202 -13.79 11.87 11.36
CA ILE A 202 -12.40 12.16 10.91
C ILE A 202 -12.42 13.06 9.69
N VAL A 203 -13.23 12.75 8.68
CA VAL A 203 -13.33 13.54 7.44
C VAL A 203 -13.90 14.93 7.70
N ALA A 204 -14.79 15.07 8.69
CA ALA A 204 -15.36 16.36 9.11
C ALA A 204 -14.50 17.11 10.14
N ASP A 205 -13.32 16.60 10.48
CA ASP A 205 -12.43 17.13 11.53
C ASP A 205 -13.14 17.35 12.87
N ARG A 206 -13.96 16.38 13.29
CA ARG A 206 -14.74 16.45 14.52
C ARG A 206 -14.22 15.47 15.58
N PRO A 207 -14.26 15.85 16.88
CA PRO A 207 -13.84 14.96 17.96
C PRO A 207 -14.83 13.80 18.16
N PHE A 208 -14.36 12.69 18.74
CA PHE A 208 -15.18 11.53 19.10
C PHE A 208 -16.04 11.75 20.37
N ALA A 209 -15.87 12.86 21.06
CA ALA A 209 -16.56 13.18 22.29
C ALA A 209 -17.87 13.97 22.04
N GLY A 210 -18.81 13.88 22.98
CA GLY A 210 -20.03 14.69 22.98
C GLY A 210 -21.18 14.18 22.06
N LEU A 211 -21.09 12.95 21.56
CA LEU A 211 -22.15 12.34 20.75
C LEU A 211 -23.12 11.58 21.63
N LEU A 212 -24.42 11.81 21.41
CA LEU A 212 -25.49 11.14 22.19
C LEU A 212 -25.63 9.65 21.82
N ASP A 213 -25.42 9.32 20.54
CA ASP A 213 -25.70 7.97 20.02
C ASP A 213 -24.51 7.00 20.16
N PHE A 214 -23.29 7.51 20.35
CA PHE A 214 -22.08 6.69 20.42
C PHE A 214 -21.17 7.11 21.57
N PRO A 215 -20.94 6.24 22.56
CA PRO A 215 -19.91 6.46 23.57
C PRO A 215 -18.52 6.62 22.94
N ALA A 216 -17.72 7.56 23.43
CA ALA A 216 -16.36 7.80 22.90
C ALA A 216 -15.49 6.53 22.90
N THR A 217 -15.63 5.66 23.90
CA THR A 217 -14.92 4.38 24.01
C THR A 217 -15.25 3.45 22.84
N THR A 218 -16.52 3.42 22.40
CA THR A 218 -16.97 2.63 21.23
C THR A 218 -16.35 3.13 19.95
N LEU A 219 -16.29 4.47 19.78
CA LEU A 219 -15.68 5.08 18.60
C LEU A 219 -14.17 4.87 18.57
N TYR A 220 -13.45 4.99 19.71
CA TYR A 220 -12.04 4.65 19.77
C TYR A 220 -11.75 3.18 19.44
N SER A 221 -12.58 2.26 19.93
CA SER A 221 -12.48 0.83 19.58
C SER A 221 -12.69 0.60 18.07
N ALA A 222 -13.69 1.27 17.48
CA ALA A 222 -13.95 1.21 16.04
C ALA A 222 -12.77 1.79 15.22
N ALA A 223 -12.21 2.93 15.64
CA ALA A 223 -11.04 3.52 15.01
C ALA A 223 -9.83 2.58 15.05
N GLN A 224 -9.58 1.90 16.18
CA GLN A 224 -8.49 0.90 16.28
C GLN A 224 -8.69 -0.29 15.32
N LYS A 225 -9.94 -0.73 15.12
CA LYS A 225 -10.24 -1.79 14.14
C LYS A 225 -9.97 -1.30 12.71
N LEU A 226 -10.32 -0.05 12.40
CA LEU A 226 -10.03 0.55 11.09
C LEU A 226 -8.53 0.72 10.86
N VAL A 227 -7.75 1.10 11.88
CA VAL A 227 -6.28 1.13 11.80
C VAL A 227 -5.72 -0.27 11.56
N LYS A 228 -6.22 -1.29 12.26
CA LYS A 228 -5.80 -2.68 12.05
C LYS A 228 -6.14 -3.19 10.63
N ALA A 229 -7.23 -2.70 10.06
CA ALA A 229 -7.65 -3.02 8.69
C ALA A 229 -6.91 -2.20 7.60
N GLY A 230 -6.06 -1.23 7.98
CA GLY A 230 -5.35 -0.37 7.04
C GLY A 230 -6.22 0.70 6.38
N ILE A 231 -7.40 1.01 6.96
CA ILE A 231 -8.29 2.07 6.46
C ILE A 231 -7.93 3.43 7.07
N LEU A 232 -7.45 3.40 8.30
CA LEU A 232 -6.94 4.57 9.02
C LEU A 232 -5.47 4.40 9.35
N ILE A 233 -4.77 5.52 9.33
CA ILE A 233 -3.45 5.68 9.96
C ILE A 233 -3.60 6.52 11.23
N LYS A 234 -2.63 6.38 12.15
CA LYS A 234 -2.57 7.17 13.39
C LYS A 234 -1.20 7.81 13.54
N THR A 235 -1.01 9.01 13.01
CA THR A 235 0.28 9.74 13.07
C THR A 235 0.06 11.26 12.94
N PRO A 236 0.04 12.03 13.99
CA PRO A 236 -0.26 11.76 15.40
C PRO A 236 -1.76 11.56 15.66
N ALA A 237 -2.64 12.07 14.80
CA ALA A 237 -4.09 11.90 14.83
C ALA A 237 -4.54 10.76 13.89
N PHE A 238 -5.82 10.38 13.99
CA PHE A 238 -6.41 9.47 13.01
C PHE A 238 -6.65 10.20 11.69
N ALA A 239 -6.23 9.61 10.59
CA ALA A 239 -6.52 10.07 9.24
C ALA A 239 -6.91 8.88 8.35
N VAL A 240 -7.71 9.12 7.32
CA VAL A 240 -8.02 8.11 6.28
C VAL A 240 -6.76 7.93 5.45
N GLU A 241 -6.32 6.69 5.25
CA GLU A 241 -5.08 6.38 4.54
C GLU A 241 -5.19 6.70 3.05
N ASP A 242 -6.31 6.29 2.43
CA ASP A 242 -6.59 6.57 1.02
C ASP A 242 -7.19 7.98 0.85
N PRO A 243 -6.49 8.92 0.19
CA PRO A 243 -6.99 10.28 -0.02
C PRO A 243 -8.24 10.34 -0.92
N PHE A 244 -8.43 9.38 -1.83
CA PHE A 244 -9.64 9.33 -2.64
C PHE A 244 -10.83 8.81 -1.84
N LEU A 245 -10.65 7.83 -0.96
CA LEU A 245 -11.67 7.40 -0.03
C LEU A 245 -12.07 8.55 0.92
N HIS A 246 -11.10 9.32 1.42
CA HIS A 246 -11.35 10.52 2.23
C HIS A 246 -12.30 11.46 1.49
N GLN A 247 -11.98 11.83 0.26
CA GLN A 247 -12.79 12.75 -0.54
C GLN A 247 -14.13 12.14 -0.94
N TRP A 248 -14.19 10.84 -1.25
CA TRP A 248 -15.44 10.15 -1.52
C TRP A 248 -16.38 10.23 -0.31
N ILE A 249 -15.89 9.98 0.91
CA ILE A 249 -16.70 10.11 2.14
C ILE A 249 -17.14 11.57 2.33
N GLN A 250 -16.28 12.54 2.07
CA GLN A 250 -16.60 13.96 2.16
C GLN A 250 -17.76 14.34 1.24
N LEU A 251 -17.75 13.85 0.01
CA LEU A 251 -18.86 14.06 -0.94
C LEU A 251 -20.17 13.44 -0.44
N GLN A 252 -20.16 12.28 0.23
CA GLN A 252 -21.33 11.65 0.82
C GLN A 252 -21.92 12.45 2.01
N LEU A 253 -21.11 13.28 2.68
CA LEU A 253 -21.56 14.13 3.79
C LEU A 253 -22.23 15.43 3.32
N LEU A 254 -22.04 15.81 2.05
CA LEU A 254 -22.61 17.02 1.45
C LEU A 254 -23.99 16.77 0.81
N VAL A 255 -24.41 15.51 0.65
CA VAL A 255 -25.72 15.06 0.16
C VAL A 255 -26.61 14.70 1.34
#